data_f6b3f95139d7cfa52ef629a5fe635967
#
_entry.id   f6b3f95139d7cfa52ef629a5fe635967
#
_cell.length_a   1.000
_cell.length_b   1.000
_cell.length_c   1.000
_cell.angle_alpha   90.00
_cell.angle_beta   90.00
_cell.angle_gamma   90.00
#
_symmetry.space_group_name_H-M   'P 1'
#
loop_
_entity.id
_entity.type
_entity.pdbx_description
1 polymer ?
#
loop_
_entity_poly.entity_id
_entity_poly.type
_entity_poly.pdbx_seq_one_letter_code
_entity_poly.pdbx_strand_id
1 'polypeptide(L)'
;MAKESGAFDRNGLSVDLVYISSGAVAIQALVGGSVQAALGASNAVLAATIKGAPIIAVGSNTSRPGMQLWVQPEIQRPEQLQGKTLAITRFGSTSEFVTRLILRKLNLEGKTELRQFGGVVEADLGFRARQAEGRVSSQAPAPQAKLLVDAAELGIPFSMNLLAVSTDFYRKSPKTVESIVAGYIEGIAAVKTRKPQALKVLEKYMGQRGGPAEMHYDFVIKYLDSVPGVDPAAVQTVLEMVGSGGAAKAKLFDNSIVDHLVQDGIIDKLYKGGNRERG
;
A
#
# COMPACT_ATOMS: atom_id res chain seq x y z
N MET A 1 -9.34 2.41 -10.01
CA MET A 1 -9.17 3.42 -11.09
C MET A 1 -8.70 2.80 -12.40
N ALA A 2 -7.62 2.02 -12.47
CA ALA A 2 -7.13 1.50 -13.76
C ALA A 2 -8.23 0.80 -14.60
N LYS A 3 -9.05 -0.07 -13.98
CA LYS A 3 -10.20 -0.70 -14.65
C LYS A 3 -11.27 0.32 -15.04
N GLU A 4 -11.70 1.16 -14.11
CA GLU A 4 -12.82 2.11 -14.33
C GLU A 4 -12.48 3.26 -15.28
N SER A 5 -11.21 3.55 -15.50
CA SER A 5 -10.74 4.53 -16.50
C SER A 5 -10.47 3.92 -17.86
N GLY A 6 -10.66 2.61 -18.01
CA GLY A 6 -10.32 1.87 -19.23
C GLY A 6 -8.82 1.73 -19.49
N ALA A 7 -7.98 1.97 -18.46
CA ALA A 7 -6.52 1.89 -18.64
C ALA A 7 -6.07 0.47 -19.01
N PHE A 8 -6.62 -0.56 -18.39
CA PHE A 8 -6.30 -1.94 -18.76
C PHE A 8 -6.76 -2.28 -20.15
N ASP A 9 -7.97 -1.86 -20.55
CA ASP A 9 -8.51 -2.12 -21.90
C ASP A 9 -7.64 -1.47 -22.99
N ARG A 10 -7.17 -0.22 -22.77
CA ARG A 10 -6.24 0.46 -23.69
C ARG A 10 -4.91 -0.25 -23.84
N ASN A 11 -4.48 -0.97 -22.80
CA ASN A 11 -3.28 -1.79 -22.82
C ASN A 11 -3.55 -3.25 -23.24
N GLY A 12 -4.72 -3.52 -23.84
CA GLY A 12 -5.08 -4.84 -24.38
C GLY A 12 -5.41 -5.90 -23.33
N LEU A 13 -5.79 -5.50 -22.11
CA LEU A 13 -6.08 -6.41 -20.99
C LEU A 13 -7.57 -6.41 -20.63
N SER A 14 -8.15 -7.58 -20.54
CA SER A 14 -9.39 -7.83 -19.81
C SER A 14 -9.05 -8.30 -18.41
N VAL A 15 -9.39 -7.49 -17.38
CA VAL A 15 -8.97 -7.74 -15.99
C VAL A 15 -10.18 -7.99 -15.09
N ASP A 16 -10.15 -9.11 -14.37
CA ASP A 16 -11.03 -9.37 -13.25
C ASP A 16 -10.37 -8.93 -11.94
N LEU A 17 -11.03 -8.00 -11.24
CA LEU A 17 -10.53 -7.49 -9.96
C LEU A 17 -11.18 -8.26 -8.80
N VAL A 18 -10.33 -8.81 -7.94
CA VAL A 18 -10.75 -9.44 -6.68
C VAL A 18 -10.25 -8.59 -5.53
N TYR A 19 -11.18 -8.07 -4.72
CA TYR A 19 -10.82 -7.35 -3.50
C TYR A 19 -10.52 -8.36 -2.37
N ILE A 20 -9.33 -8.21 -1.77
CA ILE A 20 -8.90 -9.00 -0.62
C ILE A 20 -8.56 -8.02 0.51
N SER A 21 -9.24 -8.18 1.65
CA SER A 21 -9.18 -7.23 2.79
C SER A 21 -7.83 -7.17 3.52
N SER A 22 -6.87 -8.04 3.17
CA SER A 22 -5.52 -8.06 3.74
C SER A 22 -4.47 -8.24 2.66
N GLY A 23 -3.50 -7.32 2.60
CA GLY A 23 -2.37 -7.41 1.66
C GLY A 23 -1.53 -8.68 1.82
N ALA A 24 -1.43 -9.23 3.03
CA ALA A 24 -0.76 -10.52 3.26
C ALA A 24 -1.53 -11.69 2.63
N VAL A 25 -2.86 -11.69 2.73
CA VAL A 25 -3.71 -12.71 2.11
C VAL A 25 -3.69 -12.60 0.58
N ALA A 26 -3.60 -11.38 0.04
CA ALA A 26 -3.45 -11.18 -1.41
C ALA A 26 -2.16 -11.84 -1.95
N ILE A 27 -1.07 -11.77 -1.19
CA ILE A 27 0.18 -12.44 -1.58
C ILE A 27 0.08 -13.96 -1.45
N GLN A 28 -0.65 -14.49 -0.48
CA GLN A 28 -0.93 -15.92 -0.40
C GLN A 28 -1.74 -16.40 -1.62
N ALA A 29 -2.73 -15.63 -2.08
CA ALA A 29 -3.49 -15.93 -3.29
C ALA A 29 -2.61 -15.92 -4.55
N LEU A 30 -1.66 -14.99 -4.67
CA LEU A 30 -0.68 -14.94 -5.76
C LEU A 30 0.24 -16.16 -5.73
N VAL A 31 0.81 -16.49 -4.58
CA VAL A 31 1.72 -17.67 -4.41
C VAL A 31 0.97 -18.96 -4.70
N GLY A 32 -0.30 -19.05 -4.29
CA GLY A 32 -1.17 -20.20 -4.56
C GLY A 32 -1.70 -20.27 -6.00
N GLY A 33 -1.39 -19.30 -6.86
CA GLY A 33 -1.81 -19.26 -8.27
C GLY A 33 -3.29 -18.88 -8.49
N SER A 34 -4.00 -18.43 -7.45
CA SER A 34 -5.41 -18.01 -7.57
C SER A 34 -5.56 -16.68 -8.31
N VAL A 35 -4.50 -15.88 -8.38
CA VAL A 35 -4.42 -14.62 -9.14
C VAL A 35 -3.07 -14.55 -9.87
N GLN A 36 -3.01 -13.84 -11.01
CA GLN A 36 -1.78 -13.67 -11.79
C GLN A 36 -0.92 -12.51 -11.33
N ALA A 37 -1.56 -11.48 -10.76
CA ALA A 37 -0.92 -10.30 -10.20
C ALA A 37 -1.63 -9.88 -8.91
N ALA A 38 -0.89 -9.31 -7.97
CA ALA A 38 -1.46 -8.79 -6.74
C ALA A 38 -0.78 -7.48 -6.34
N LEU A 39 -1.58 -6.50 -5.92
CA LEU A 39 -1.08 -5.35 -5.16
C LEU A 39 -1.23 -5.71 -3.67
N GLY A 40 -0.13 -6.09 -3.05
CA GLY A 40 -0.13 -6.62 -1.69
C GLY A 40 0.86 -5.92 -0.76
N ALA A 41 0.78 -6.20 0.53
CA ALA A 41 1.67 -5.63 1.54
C ALA A 41 3.15 -5.89 1.19
N SER A 42 3.98 -4.85 1.15
CA SER A 42 5.38 -4.95 0.73
C SER A 42 6.18 -5.94 1.59
N ASN A 43 5.98 -5.88 2.91
CA ASN A 43 6.62 -6.82 3.83
C ASN A 43 6.20 -8.27 3.57
N ALA A 44 4.95 -8.52 3.15
CA ALA A 44 4.49 -9.87 2.82
C ALA A 44 5.08 -10.36 1.48
N VAL A 45 5.16 -9.49 0.46
CA VAL A 45 5.83 -9.80 -0.82
C VAL A 45 7.28 -10.18 -0.56
N LEU A 46 8.04 -9.31 0.10
CA LEU A 46 9.47 -9.50 0.33
C LEU A 46 9.74 -10.72 1.22
N ALA A 47 8.99 -10.89 2.32
CA ALA A 47 9.14 -12.05 3.19
C ALA A 47 8.84 -13.37 2.47
N ALA A 48 7.83 -13.41 1.59
CA ALA A 48 7.52 -14.59 0.79
C ALA A 48 8.66 -14.90 -0.21
N THR A 49 9.16 -13.87 -0.93
CA THR A 49 10.25 -14.03 -1.91
C THR A 49 11.53 -14.50 -1.25
N ILE A 50 11.90 -13.95 -0.08
CA ILE A 50 13.09 -14.40 0.70
C ILE A 50 12.96 -15.86 1.11
N LYS A 51 11.76 -16.32 1.43
CA LYS A 51 11.47 -17.73 1.77
C LYS A 51 11.39 -18.65 0.55
N GLY A 52 11.67 -18.14 -0.64
CA GLY A 52 11.71 -18.92 -1.88
C GLY A 52 10.39 -18.98 -2.64
N ALA A 53 9.39 -18.17 -2.29
CA ALA A 53 8.17 -18.09 -3.11
C ALA A 53 8.52 -17.57 -4.51
N PRO A 54 7.98 -18.18 -5.59
CA PRO A 54 8.31 -17.82 -6.96
C PRO A 54 7.53 -16.57 -7.42
N ILE A 55 7.72 -15.47 -6.72
CA ILE A 55 7.12 -14.16 -7.03
C ILE A 55 8.18 -13.07 -7.14
N ILE A 56 7.86 -12.00 -7.86
CA ILE A 56 8.72 -10.83 -8.04
C ILE A 56 7.89 -9.56 -8.02
N ALA A 57 8.37 -8.50 -7.36
CA ALA A 57 7.74 -7.19 -7.41
C ALA A 57 8.13 -6.47 -8.72
N VAL A 58 7.13 -5.86 -9.38
CA VAL A 58 7.30 -5.13 -10.66
C VAL A 58 6.79 -3.68 -10.56
N GLY A 59 6.44 -3.24 -9.36
CA GLY A 59 6.01 -1.88 -9.10
C GLY A 59 5.66 -1.66 -7.63
N SER A 60 5.40 -0.42 -7.28
CA SER A 60 5.04 0.03 -5.94
C SER A 60 3.88 1.04 -6.00
N ASN A 61 3.40 1.52 -4.86
CA ASN A 61 2.41 2.60 -4.85
C ASN A 61 2.90 3.84 -4.08
N THR A 62 3.84 3.67 -3.16
CA THR A 62 4.36 4.75 -2.32
C THR A 62 5.82 4.50 -1.99
N SER A 63 6.58 5.58 -1.75
CA SER A 63 7.97 5.53 -1.29
C SER A 63 8.12 5.79 0.22
N ARG A 64 7.02 6.07 0.92
CA ARG A 64 6.99 6.37 2.36
C ARG A 64 5.73 5.78 3.02
N PRO A 65 5.75 5.53 4.34
CA PRO A 65 4.61 4.91 5.02
C PRO A 65 3.44 5.90 5.11
N GLY A 66 2.48 5.79 4.20
CA GLY A 66 1.27 6.60 4.16
C GLY A 66 0.24 6.11 5.19
N MET A 67 0.61 6.10 6.48
CA MET A 67 -0.27 5.75 7.59
C MET A 67 0.05 6.64 8.81
N GLN A 68 -0.92 6.74 9.70
CA GLN A 68 -0.88 7.63 10.86
C GLN A 68 -1.22 6.85 12.13
N LEU A 69 -0.52 7.14 13.22
CA LEU A 69 -0.84 6.62 14.53
C LEU A 69 -1.88 7.53 15.20
N TRP A 70 -3.08 7.02 15.29
CA TRP A 70 -4.21 7.62 15.99
C TRP A 70 -4.35 7.01 17.37
N VAL A 71 -4.67 7.84 18.36
CA VAL A 71 -4.78 7.42 19.76
C VAL A 71 -6.05 7.92 20.40
N GLN A 72 -6.40 7.34 21.53
CA GLN A 72 -7.48 7.86 22.38
C GLN A 72 -7.13 9.27 22.87
N PRO A 73 -8.13 10.16 23.08
CA PRO A 73 -7.90 11.59 23.35
C PRO A 73 -7.04 11.88 24.58
N GLU A 74 -7.03 11.00 25.56
CA GLU A 74 -6.24 11.12 26.79
C GLU A 74 -4.73 10.93 26.57
N ILE A 75 -4.34 10.30 25.45
CA ILE A 75 -2.92 10.12 25.12
C ILE A 75 -2.42 11.37 24.39
N GLN A 76 -1.49 12.07 25.03
CA GLN A 76 -0.98 13.35 24.54
C GLN A 76 0.42 13.26 23.96
N ARG A 77 1.21 12.24 24.35
CA ARG A 77 2.60 12.04 23.96
C ARG A 77 2.93 10.54 23.84
N PRO A 78 3.94 10.19 23.00
CA PRO A 78 4.27 8.79 22.69
C PRO A 78 4.58 7.91 23.91
N GLU A 79 5.22 8.46 24.95
CA GLU A 79 5.65 7.68 26.13
C GLU A 79 4.45 7.08 26.89
N GLN A 80 3.27 7.70 26.77
CA GLN A 80 2.03 7.22 27.39
C GLN A 80 1.49 5.94 26.75
N LEU A 81 2.06 5.52 25.60
CA LEU A 81 1.74 4.24 24.96
C LEU A 81 2.41 3.06 25.65
N GLN A 82 3.36 3.27 26.54
CA GLN A 82 4.00 2.19 27.30
C GLN A 82 2.96 1.40 28.09
N GLY A 83 2.94 0.07 27.93
CA GLY A 83 1.95 -0.83 28.52
C GLY A 83 0.56 -0.77 27.89
N LYS A 84 0.37 0.01 26.79
CA LYS A 84 -0.92 0.13 26.11
C LYS A 84 -1.03 -0.84 24.93
N THR A 85 -2.27 -1.08 24.52
CA THR A 85 -2.61 -1.93 23.37
C THR A 85 -2.78 -1.08 22.11
N LEU A 86 -2.16 -1.49 21.00
CA LEU A 86 -2.37 -0.91 19.67
C LEU A 86 -3.08 -1.92 18.77
N ALA A 87 -4.15 -1.47 18.12
CA ALA A 87 -4.92 -2.29 17.20
C ALA A 87 -4.21 -2.41 15.85
N ILE A 88 -4.08 -3.64 15.37
CA ILE A 88 -3.64 -3.98 14.02
C ILE A 88 -4.70 -4.81 13.29
N THR A 89 -4.65 -4.86 11.96
CA THR A 89 -5.58 -5.72 11.22
C THR A 89 -5.23 -7.20 11.41
N ARG A 90 -4.02 -7.59 11.02
CA ARG A 90 -3.47 -8.94 11.21
C ARG A 90 -1.95 -8.86 11.36
N PHE A 91 -1.35 -9.85 12.01
CA PHE A 91 0.09 -10.02 11.95
C PHE A 91 0.52 -10.33 10.50
N GLY A 92 1.66 -9.75 10.06
CA GLY A 92 2.13 -9.77 8.69
C GLY A 92 1.47 -8.74 7.76
N SER A 93 0.53 -7.92 8.25
CA SER A 93 -0.11 -6.85 7.46
C SER A 93 0.72 -5.57 7.45
N THR A 94 0.40 -4.67 6.50
CA THR A 94 1.01 -3.33 6.45
C THR A 94 0.75 -2.54 7.73
N SER A 95 -0.44 -2.64 8.34
CA SER A 95 -0.75 -1.92 9.58
C SER A 95 0.12 -2.37 10.75
N GLU A 96 0.37 -3.66 10.88
CA GLU A 96 1.29 -4.20 11.89
C GLU A 96 2.73 -3.72 11.64
N PHE A 97 3.18 -3.82 10.38
CA PHE A 97 4.55 -3.46 10.05
C PHE A 97 4.83 -1.97 10.29
N VAL A 98 3.94 -1.07 9.82
CA VAL A 98 4.08 0.37 10.07
C VAL A 98 3.96 0.70 11.55
N THR A 99 3.11 -0.01 12.31
CA THR A 99 3.06 0.15 13.77
C THR A 99 4.42 -0.13 14.39
N ARG A 100 5.09 -1.23 14.00
CA ARG A 100 6.43 -1.55 14.51
C ARG A 100 7.48 -0.52 14.09
N LEU A 101 7.43 -0.02 12.85
CA LEU A 101 8.33 1.06 12.40
C LEU A 101 8.18 2.32 13.28
N ILE A 102 6.94 2.74 13.55
CA ILE A 102 6.67 3.88 14.43
C ILE A 102 7.21 3.60 15.85
N LEU A 103 6.87 2.44 16.42
CA LEU A 103 7.29 2.08 17.78
C LEU A 103 8.82 2.02 17.92
N ARG A 104 9.52 1.47 16.92
CA ARG A 104 10.99 1.46 16.87
C ARG A 104 11.55 2.88 16.85
N LYS A 105 11.01 3.75 15.99
CA LYS A 105 11.45 5.14 15.87
C LYS A 105 11.22 5.95 17.17
N LEU A 106 10.17 5.58 17.94
CA LEU A 106 9.82 6.20 19.22
C LEU A 106 10.48 5.53 20.44
N ASN A 107 11.32 4.51 20.25
CA ASN A 107 11.91 3.69 21.31
C ASN A 107 10.86 3.00 22.21
N LEU A 108 9.74 2.60 21.63
CA LEU A 108 8.62 1.91 22.29
C LEU A 108 8.46 0.45 21.82
N GLU A 109 9.34 -0.07 20.98
CA GLU A 109 9.34 -1.47 20.54
C GLU A 109 9.45 -2.39 21.75
N GLY A 110 8.57 -3.39 21.86
CA GLY A 110 8.47 -4.30 23.00
C GLY A 110 7.84 -3.70 24.26
N LYS A 111 7.48 -2.40 24.25
CA LYS A 111 6.85 -1.72 25.40
C LYS A 111 5.33 -1.52 25.23
N THR A 112 4.77 -1.95 24.10
CA THR A 112 3.34 -1.89 23.76
C THR A 112 2.86 -3.27 23.36
N GLU A 113 1.57 -3.56 23.59
CA GLU A 113 0.92 -4.77 23.08
C GLU A 113 0.36 -4.51 21.68
N LEU A 114 0.54 -5.44 20.74
CA LEU A 114 -0.16 -5.43 19.46
C LEU A 114 -1.28 -6.45 19.47
N ARG A 115 -2.51 -6.01 19.20
CA ARG A 115 -3.69 -6.89 19.13
C ARG A 115 -4.30 -6.87 17.75
N GLN A 116 -4.44 -8.05 17.15
CA GLN A 116 -5.10 -8.18 15.85
C GLN A 116 -6.62 -8.28 15.98
N PHE A 117 -7.34 -7.61 15.07
CA PHE A 117 -8.80 -7.56 15.03
C PHE A 117 -9.40 -8.23 13.80
N GLY A 118 -8.58 -8.64 12.82
CA GLY A 118 -9.02 -9.38 11.63
C GLY A 118 -9.10 -8.56 10.34
N GLY A 119 -9.58 -7.33 10.39
CA GLY A 119 -9.72 -6.43 9.25
C GLY A 119 -9.67 -4.96 9.64
N VAL A 120 -9.82 -4.07 8.67
CA VAL A 120 -9.79 -2.61 8.88
C VAL A 120 -10.98 -2.17 9.71
N VAL A 121 -12.18 -2.61 9.34
CA VAL A 121 -13.44 -2.25 10.03
C VAL A 121 -13.44 -2.74 11.47
N GLU A 122 -13.05 -3.99 11.68
CA GLU A 122 -13.00 -4.62 13.00
C GLU A 122 -11.98 -3.93 13.92
N ALA A 123 -10.84 -3.51 13.37
CA ALA A 123 -9.86 -2.77 14.15
C ALA A 123 -10.33 -1.35 14.48
N ASP A 124 -11.08 -0.67 13.59
CA ASP A 124 -11.73 0.61 13.90
C ASP A 124 -12.79 0.45 15.00
N LEU A 125 -13.60 -0.61 14.92
CA LEU A 125 -14.59 -0.93 15.95
C LEU A 125 -13.93 -1.23 17.30
N GLY A 126 -12.83 -2.00 17.31
CA GLY A 126 -12.03 -2.28 18.51
C GLY A 126 -11.47 -1.01 19.15
N PHE A 127 -10.95 -0.08 18.34
CA PHE A 127 -10.49 1.22 18.82
C PHE A 127 -11.66 2.05 19.42
N ARG A 128 -12.80 2.13 18.72
CA ARG A 128 -14.01 2.84 19.20
C ARG A 128 -14.54 2.27 20.50
N ALA A 129 -14.50 0.95 20.63
CA ALA A 129 -14.92 0.23 21.83
C ALA A 129 -13.87 0.27 22.97
N ARG A 130 -12.79 1.06 22.81
CA ARG A 130 -11.69 1.19 23.77
C ARG A 130 -10.99 -0.13 24.11
N GLN A 131 -11.00 -1.09 23.18
CA GLN A 131 -10.23 -2.34 23.31
C GLN A 131 -8.76 -2.17 22.90
N ALA A 132 -8.42 -0.99 22.37
CA ALA A 132 -7.07 -0.53 22.08
C ALA A 132 -6.98 0.98 22.27
N GLU A 133 -5.87 1.45 22.80
CA GLU A 133 -5.62 2.86 23.05
C GLU A 133 -5.05 3.58 21.81
N GLY A 134 -4.53 2.82 20.84
CA GLY A 134 -4.03 3.40 19.60
C GLY A 134 -4.23 2.46 18.42
N ARG A 135 -4.16 3.05 17.23
CA ARG A 135 -4.26 2.35 15.96
C ARG A 135 -3.49 3.06 14.86
N VAL A 136 -2.73 2.31 14.07
CA VAL A 136 -2.13 2.81 12.84
C VAL A 136 -3.07 2.55 11.67
N SER A 137 -3.54 3.63 11.04
CA SER A 137 -4.43 3.57 9.89
C SER A 137 -4.23 4.77 8.96
N SER A 138 -4.78 4.68 7.74
CA SER A 138 -4.75 5.77 6.76
C SER A 138 -5.77 6.87 7.03
N GLN A 139 -6.69 6.67 7.96
CA GLN A 139 -7.72 7.62 8.36
C GLN A 139 -7.97 7.53 9.85
N ALA A 140 -8.53 8.60 10.44
CA ALA A 140 -8.96 8.60 11.82
C ALA A 140 -10.01 7.50 12.06
N PRO A 141 -9.77 6.55 12.99
CA PRO A 141 -10.69 5.45 13.27
C PRO A 141 -11.96 5.89 13.98
N ALA A 142 -11.97 7.10 14.53
CA ALA A 142 -13.09 7.72 15.20
C ALA A 142 -12.97 9.25 15.17
N PRO A 143 -14.10 10.01 15.22
CA PRO A 143 -14.05 11.48 15.20
C PRO A 143 -13.23 12.11 16.34
N GLN A 144 -13.22 11.47 17.51
CA GLN A 144 -12.48 11.92 18.70
C GLN A 144 -11.03 11.44 18.73
N ALA A 145 -10.61 10.61 17.76
CA ALA A 145 -9.24 10.10 17.71
C ALA A 145 -8.26 11.26 17.51
N LYS A 146 -7.18 11.26 18.29
CA LYS A 146 -6.10 12.24 18.19
C LYS A 146 -4.99 11.69 17.29
N LEU A 147 -4.55 12.47 16.32
CA LEU A 147 -3.33 12.17 15.56
C LEU A 147 -2.12 12.36 16.49
N LEU A 148 -1.37 11.30 16.71
CA LEU A 148 -0.15 11.34 17.52
C LEU A 148 1.10 11.41 16.64
N VAL A 149 1.17 10.61 15.56
CA VAL A 149 2.31 10.52 14.65
C VAL A 149 1.83 10.33 13.21
N ASP A 150 2.33 11.12 12.27
CA ASP A 150 2.27 10.80 10.84
C ASP A 150 3.56 10.03 10.47
N ALA A 151 3.42 8.76 10.10
CA ALA A 151 4.58 7.92 9.82
C ALA A 151 5.40 8.40 8.61
N ALA A 152 4.78 9.10 7.67
CA ALA A 152 5.46 9.65 6.51
C ALA A 152 6.46 10.77 6.87
N GLU A 153 6.27 11.41 8.03
CA GLU A 153 7.16 12.47 8.52
C GLU A 153 8.38 11.92 9.29
N LEU A 154 8.41 10.61 9.55
CA LEU A 154 9.51 9.98 10.27
C LEU A 154 10.77 9.78 9.41
N GLY A 155 10.73 10.09 8.11
CA GLY A 155 11.85 9.93 7.19
C GLY A 155 12.25 8.46 6.95
N ILE A 156 11.31 7.53 7.07
CA ILE A 156 11.54 6.10 6.87
C ILE A 156 11.16 5.74 5.44
N PRO A 157 12.08 5.29 4.57
CA PRO A 157 11.74 4.75 3.27
C PRO A 157 10.88 3.48 3.44
N PHE A 158 9.70 3.46 2.84
CA PHE A 158 8.82 2.29 2.93
C PHE A 158 7.75 2.32 1.85
N SER A 159 7.65 1.27 1.05
CA SER A 159 6.53 1.06 0.13
C SER A 159 5.38 0.38 0.86
N MET A 160 4.19 0.98 0.85
CA MET A 160 3.01 0.40 1.49
C MET A 160 2.62 -0.93 0.85
N ASN A 161 2.54 -0.94 -0.46
CA ASN A 161 2.22 -2.12 -1.24
C ASN A 161 3.14 -2.24 -2.44
N LEU A 162 3.41 -3.48 -2.84
CA LEU A 162 4.11 -3.81 -4.07
C LEU A 162 3.15 -4.52 -5.04
N LEU A 163 3.23 -4.14 -6.31
CA LEU A 163 2.63 -4.90 -7.40
C LEU A 163 3.55 -6.08 -7.69
N ALA A 164 3.06 -7.27 -7.44
CA ALA A 164 3.83 -8.50 -7.61
C ALA A 164 3.13 -9.46 -8.59
N VAL A 165 3.94 -10.26 -9.27
CA VAL A 165 3.52 -11.32 -10.19
C VAL A 165 4.30 -12.59 -9.90
N SER A 166 3.84 -13.76 -10.36
CA SER A 166 4.67 -14.96 -10.29
C SER A 166 5.85 -14.84 -11.27
N THR A 167 7.02 -15.37 -10.88
CA THR A 167 8.21 -15.36 -11.73
C THR A 167 8.01 -16.15 -13.03
N ASP A 168 7.15 -17.17 -12.99
CA ASP A 168 6.78 -17.95 -14.17
C ASP A 168 5.93 -17.13 -15.15
N PHE A 169 4.93 -16.41 -14.64
CA PHE A 169 4.11 -15.49 -15.46
C PHE A 169 4.97 -14.35 -16.03
N TYR A 170 5.87 -13.79 -15.22
CA TYR A 170 6.82 -12.76 -15.68
C TYR A 170 7.66 -13.22 -16.86
N ARG A 171 8.17 -14.48 -16.82
CA ARG A 171 9.01 -15.03 -17.89
C ARG A 171 8.22 -15.45 -19.14
N LYS A 172 7.05 -16.06 -18.94
CA LYS A 172 6.25 -16.63 -20.07
C LYS A 172 5.43 -15.57 -20.80
N SER A 173 5.05 -14.48 -20.12
CA SER A 173 4.15 -13.46 -20.65
C SER A 173 4.66 -12.04 -20.38
N PRO A 174 5.90 -11.69 -20.74
CA PRO A 174 6.51 -10.41 -20.38
C PRO A 174 5.72 -9.21 -20.90
N LYS A 175 5.16 -9.30 -22.12
CA LYS A 175 4.30 -8.24 -22.69
C LYS A 175 3.01 -8.04 -21.90
N THR A 176 2.42 -9.12 -21.38
CA THR A 176 1.22 -9.01 -20.53
C THR A 176 1.56 -8.34 -19.19
N VAL A 177 2.72 -8.65 -18.61
CA VAL A 177 3.17 -7.98 -17.38
C VAL A 177 3.46 -6.50 -17.65
N GLU A 178 4.08 -6.15 -18.78
CA GLU A 178 4.28 -4.76 -19.20
C GLU A 178 2.94 -4.03 -19.35
N SER A 179 1.94 -4.63 -19.99
CA SER A 179 0.58 -4.09 -20.09
C SER A 179 -0.08 -3.88 -18.72
N ILE A 180 0.15 -4.80 -17.76
CA ILE A 180 -0.35 -4.64 -16.38
C ILE A 180 0.31 -3.42 -15.71
N VAL A 181 1.62 -3.27 -15.84
CA VAL A 181 2.37 -2.14 -15.25
C VAL A 181 1.96 -0.82 -15.93
N ALA A 182 1.83 -0.79 -17.25
CA ALA A 182 1.36 0.39 -17.99
C ALA A 182 -0.06 0.81 -17.56
N GLY A 183 -0.99 -0.14 -17.51
CA GLY A 183 -2.36 0.11 -17.03
C GLY A 183 -2.40 0.56 -15.57
N TYR A 184 -1.47 0.07 -14.74
CA TYR A 184 -1.32 0.50 -13.36
C TYR A 184 -0.82 1.96 -13.26
N ILE A 185 0.20 2.35 -14.04
CA ILE A 185 0.70 3.73 -14.15
C ILE A 185 -0.41 4.68 -14.61
N GLU A 186 -1.15 4.31 -15.66
CA GLU A 186 -2.30 5.11 -16.14
C GLU A 186 -3.39 5.22 -15.06
N GLY A 187 -3.63 4.16 -14.29
CA GLY A 187 -4.56 4.15 -13.17
C GLY A 187 -4.15 5.11 -12.07
N ILE A 188 -2.87 5.18 -11.73
CA ILE A 188 -2.30 6.15 -10.78
C ILE A 188 -2.50 7.58 -11.29
N ALA A 189 -2.16 7.85 -12.55
CA ALA A 189 -2.37 9.16 -13.16
C ALA A 189 -3.85 9.56 -13.15
N ALA A 190 -4.75 8.63 -13.46
CA ALA A 190 -6.20 8.87 -13.42
C ALA A 190 -6.70 9.18 -11.99
N VAL A 191 -6.14 8.57 -10.94
CA VAL A 191 -6.42 8.97 -9.55
C VAL A 191 -6.03 10.43 -9.33
N LYS A 192 -4.83 10.82 -9.74
CA LYS A 192 -4.27 12.16 -9.48
C LYS A 192 -4.91 13.26 -10.30
N THR A 193 -5.38 12.96 -11.52
CA THR A 193 -5.86 13.96 -12.48
C THR A 193 -7.38 14.01 -12.65
N ARG A 194 -8.11 12.97 -12.22
CA ARG A 194 -9.56 12.83 -12.43
C ARG A 194 -10.32 12.63 -11.12
N LYS A 195 -10.23 13.63 -10.21
CA LYS A 195 -10.85 13.57 -8.88
C LYS A 195 -12.33 13.14 -8.91
N PRO A 196 -13.22 13.68 -9.79
CA PRO A 196 -14.62 13.25 -9.82
C PRO A 196 -14.79 11.75 -10.11
N GLN A 197 -13.96 11.19 -11.00
CA GLN A 197 -13.98 9.76 -11.30
C GLN A 197 -13.42 8.93 -10.14
N ALA A 198 -12.37 9.40 -9.48
CA ALA A 198 -11.80 8.74 -8.30
C ALA A 198 -12.82 8.66 -7.15
N LEU A 199 -13.59 9.71 -6.90
CA LEU A 199 -14.66 9.71 -5.89
C LEU A 199 -15.77 8.71 -6.22
N LYS A 200 -16.17 8.58 -7.49
CA LYS A 200 -17.12 7.54 -7.93
C LYS A 200 -16.58 6.12 -7.71
N VAL A 201 -15.28 5.94 -7.89
CA VAL A 201 -14.63 4.64 -7.62
C VAL A 201 -14.61 4.34 -6.12
N LEU A 202 -14.34 5.32 -5.26
CA LEU A 202 -14.45 5.16 -3.81
C LEU A 202 -15.88 4.81 -3.38
N GLU A 203 -16.88 5.44 -3.99
CA GLU A 203 -18.28 5.09 -3.75
C GLU A 203 -18.59 3.65 -4.18
N LYS A 204 -18.22 3.29 -5.41
CA LYS A 204 -18.52 1.97 -6.01
C LYS A 204 -17.90 0.81 -5.24
N TYR A 205 -16.63 0.94 -4.85
CA TYR A 205 -15.86 -0.18 -4.29
C TYR A 205 -15.71 -0.15 -2.77
N MET A 206 -15.88 1.02 -2.14
CA MET A 206 -15.70 1.19 -0.70
C MET A 206 -16.94 1.75 0.00
N GLY A 207 -18.01 2.06 -0.73
CA GLY A 207 -19.24 2.64 -0.16
C GLY A 207 -19.05 4.04 0.43
N GLN A 208 -17.94 4.74 0.13
CA GLN A 208 -17.65 6.05 0.70
C GLN A 208 -18.22 7.17 -0.16
N ARG A 209 -18.90 8.13 0.48
CA ARG A 209 -19.53 9.29 -0.17
C ARG A 209 -19.25 10.58 0.58
N GLY A 210 -19.34 11.72 -0.13
CA GLY A 210 -19.21 13.06 0.46
C GLY A 210 -17.89 13.27 1.17
N GLY A 211 -17.93 13.92 2.34
CA GLY A 211 -16.74 14.26 3.12
C GLY A 211 -15.76 13.12 3.39
N PRO A 212 -16.21 11.92 3.82
CA PRO A 212 -15.32 10.75 3.99
C PRO A 212 -14.60 10.34 2.70
N ALA A 213 -15.25 10.39 1.54
CA ALA A 213 -14.63 10.10 0.26
C ALA A 213 -13.59 11.16 -0.14
N GLU A 214 -13.91 12.44 0.08
CA GLU A 214 -12.98 13.57 -0.15
C GLU A 214 -11.71 13.43 0.71
N MET A 215 -11.87 13.19 2.00
CA MET A 215 -10.75 12.99 2.93
C MET A 215 -9.88 11.78 2.52
N HIS A 216 -10.51 10.68 2.10
CA HIS A 216 -9.79 9.51 1.62
C HIS A 216 -9.03 9.81 0.33
N TYR A 217 -9.66 10.50 -0.62
CA TYR A 217 -9.02 10.92 -1.86
C TYR A 217 -7.80 11.82 -1.57
N ASP A 218 -7.96 12.86 -0.75
CA ASP A 218 -6.89 13.81 -0.42
C ASP A 218 -5.72 13.09 0.29
N PHE A 219 -6.02 12.12 1.15
CA PHE A 219 -5.03 11.25 1.76
C PHE A 219 -4.28 10.42 0.70
N VAL A 220 -5.00 9.75 -0.19
CA VAL A 220 -4.39 8.88 -1.21
C VAL A 220 -3.45 9.66 -2.12
N ILE A 221 -3.86 10.83 -2.64
CA ILE A 221 -3.02 11.61 -3.55
C ILE A 221 -1.78 12.19 -2.88
N LYS A 222 -1.83 12.44 -1.55
CA LYS A 222 -0.69 12.93 -0.77
C LYS A 222 0.48 11.94 -0.77
N TYR A 223 0.19 10.64 -0.76
CA TYR A 223 1.21 9.58 -0.60
C TYR A 223 1.45 8.75 -1.85
N LEU A 224 0.53 8.75 -2.81
CA LEU A 224 0.64 7.97 -4.04
C LEU A 224 1.72 8.54 -4.96
N ASP A 225 2.73 7.75 -5.29
CA ASP A 225 3.81 8.16 -6.20
C ASP A 225 3.33 8.18 -7.64
N SER A 226 3.80 9.14 -8.45
CA SER A 226 3.46 9.23 -9.88
C SER A 226 4.22 8.20 -10.73
N VAL A 227 5.43 7.84 -10.29
CA VAL A 227 6.25 6.78 -10.88
C VAL A 227 6.32 5.63 -9.89
N PRO A 228 5.66 4.50 -10.17
CA PRO A 228 5.51 3.41 -9.21
C PRO A 228 6.71 2.45 -9.21
N GLY A 229 7.94 2.96 -9.26
CA GLY A 229 9.13 2.15 -9.10
C GLY A 229 9.28 1.61 -7.67
N VAL A 230 9.92 0.46 -7.53
CA VAL A 230 10.28 -0.09 -6.21
C VAL A 230 11.53 0.62 -5.72
N ASP A 231 11.44 1.31 -4.58
CA ASP A 231 12.58 1.98 -3.95
C ASP A 231 13.48 0.94 -3.23
N PRO A 232 14.76 0.81 -3.63
CA PRO A 232 15.71 -0.09 -2.93
C PRO A 232 15.86 0.21 -1.44
N ALA A 233 15.77 1.48 -1.04
CA ALA A 233 15.86 1.87 0.38
C ALA A 233 14.63 1.38 1.17
N ALA A 234 13.44 1.42 0.55
CA ALA A 234 12.24 0.85 1.15
C ALA A 234 12.32 -0.68 1.28
N VAL A 235 12.94 -1.36 0.31
CA VAL A 235 13.22 -2.80 0.40
C VAL A 235 14.16 -3.08 1.57
N GLN A 236 15.24 -2.30 1.72
CA GLN A 236 16.20 -2.47 2.81
C GLN A 236 15.53 -2.32 4.19
N THR A 237 14.65 -1.33 4.35
CA THR A 237 13.86 -1.15 5.60
C THR A 237 13.07 -2.41 5.96
N VAL A 238 12.47 -3.08 4.97
CA VAL A 238 11.74 -4.33 5.23
C VAL A 238 12.69 -5.46 5.60
N LEU A 239 13.84 -5.59 4.90
CA LEU A 239 14.83 -6.64 5.16
C LEU A 239 15.40 -6.56 6.58
N GLU A 240 15.62 -5.36 7.09
CA GLU A 240 16.10 -5.13 8.46
C GLU A 240 15.11 -5.62 9.53
N MET A 241 13.82 -5.62 9.23
CA MET A 241 12.78 -6.04 10.17
C MET A 241 12.40 -7.52 10.03
N VAL A 242 12.36 -8.05 8.80
CA VAL A 242 11.94 -9.45 8.56
C VAL A 242 13.11 -10.42 8.56
N GLY A 243 14.34 -9.91 8.55
CA GLY A 243 15.58 -10.69 8.40
C GLY A 243 15.95 -10.89 6.93
N SER A 244 17.26 -10.87 6.66
CA SER A 244 17.82 -10.91 5.30
C SER A 244 18.24 -12.33 4.84
N GLY A 245 17.92 -13.38 5.60
CA GLY A 245 18.50 -14.72 5.48
C GLY A 245 18.43 -15.39 4.09
N GLY A 246 17.60 -14.94 3.19
CA GLY A 246 17.50 -15.44 1.79
C GLY A 246 17.65 -14.34 0.74
N ALA A 247 17.75 -13.09 1.14
CA ALA A 247 17.71 -11.92 0.23
C ALA A 247 18.87 -11.92 -0.78
N ALA A 248 20.06 -12.40 -0.38
CA ALA A 248 21.23 -12.46 -1.26
C ALA A 248 21.08 -13.42 -2.45
N LYS A 249 20.10 -14.33 -2.41
CA LYS A 249 19.86 -15.36 -3.44
C LYS A 249 18.61 -15.09 -4.29
N ALA A 250 17.78 -14.12 -3.92
CA ALA A 250 16.50 -13.87 -4.56
C ALA A 250 16.49 -12.51 -5.28
N LYS A 251 16.00 -12.48 -6.53
CA LYS A 251 15.64 -11.23 -7.19
C LYS A 251 14.32 -10.75 -6.58
N LEU A 252 14.37 -9.76 -5.69
CA LEU A 252 13.22 -9.29 -4.92
C LEU A 252 12.28 -8.42 -5.75
N PHE A 253 12.83 -7.64 -6.68
CA PHE A 253 12.06 -6.76 -7.57
C PHE A 253 12.77 -6.55 -8.91
N ASP A 254 12.03 -6.00 -9.86
CA ASP A 254 12.52 -5.60 -11.17
C ASP A 254 11.83 -4.30 -11.60
N ASN A 255 12.58 -3.22 -11.69
CA ASN A 255 12.11 -1.92 -12.16
C ASN A 255 12.20 -1.75 -13.68
N SER A 256 12.80 -2.68 -14.41
CA SER A 256 13.11 -2.51 -15.84
C SER A 256 11.89 -2.13 -16.68
N ILE A 257 10.70 -2.68 -16.36
CA ILE A 257 9.45 -2.32 -17.06
C ILE A 257 9.04 -0.88 -16.74
N VAL A 258 9.06 -0.48 -15.48
CA VAL A 258 8.71 0.89 -15.07
C VAL A 258 9.70 1.87 -15.70
N ASP A 259 11.00 1.58 -15.64
CA ASP A 259 12.06 2.43 -16.18
C ASP A 259 11.91 2.60 -17.70
N HIS A 260 11.63 1.51 -18.44
CA HIS A 260 11.37 1.54 -19.89
C HIS A 260 10.15 2.42 -20.21
N LEU A 261 9.01 2.19 -19.55
CA LEU A 261 7.80 2.98 -19.77
C LEU A 261 7.99 4.48 -19.45
N VAL A 262 8.79 4.79 -18.43
CA VAL A 262 9.13 6.18 -18.08
C VAL A 262 10.02 6.80 -19.16
N GLN A 263 11.04 6.08 -19.65
CA GLN A 263 11.91 6.52 -20.76
C GLN A 263 11.12 6.76 -22.04
N ASP A 264 10.11 5.96 -22.31
CA ASP A 264 9.17 6.14 -23.46
C ASP A 264 8.21 7.33 -23.27
N GLY A 265 8.31 8.04 -22.15
CA GLY A 265 7.58 9.26 -21.87
C GLY A 265 6.13 9.06 -21.46
N ILE A 266 5.75 7.89 -20.91
CA ILE A 266 4.38 7.62 -20.46
C ILE A 266 3.93 8.63 -19.40
N ILE A 267 4.81 8.98 -18.46
CA ILE A 267 4.51 9.93 -17.37
C ILE A 267 4.21 11.31 -17.96
N ASP A 268 5.06 11.81 -18.85
CA ASP A 268 4.85 13.11 -19.51
C ASP A 268 3.53 13.17 -20.28
N LYS A 269 3.20 12.11 -21.03
CA LYS A 269 1.93 12.03 -21.79
C LYS A 269 0.73 12.08 -20.86
N LEU A 270 0.77 11.40 -19.71
CA LEU A 270 -0.35 11.30 -18.78
C LEU A 270 -0.61 12.58 -17.98
N TYR A 271 0.45 13.30 -17.61
CA TYR A 271 0.32 14.51 -16.77
C TYR A 271 0.28 15.82 -17.58
N LYS A 272 0.91 15.89 -18.77
CA LYS A 272 0.81 17.06 -19.67
C LYS A 272 -0.54 17.13 -20.42
N GLY A 273 -1.20 15.99 -20.62
CA GLY A 273 -2.51 15.92 -21.29
C GLY A 273 -3.67 16.49 -20.45
N GLY A 274 -3.56 16.55 -19.15
CA GLY A 274 -4.60 17.07 -18.24
C GLY A 274 -4.89 18.59 -18.34
N ASN A 275 -4.05 19.35 -19.03
CA ASN A 275 -4.25 20.78 -19.26
C ASN A 275 -4.99 21.12 -20.56
N ARG A 276 -5.33 20.14 -21.42
CA ARG A 276 -5.99 20.38 -22.72
C ARG A 276 -7.51 20.24 -22.70
N GLU A 277 -8.10 19.79 -21.59
CA GLU A 277 -9.59 19.69 -21.46
C GLU A 277 -10.22 20.86 -20.69
N ARG A 278 -9.49 21.97 -20.49
CA ARG A 278 -10.01 23.24 -19.97
C ARG A 278 -9.94 24.32 -21.05
N GLY A 279 -10.63 24.09 -22.16
CA GLY A 279 -10.90 25.04 -23.20
C GLY A 279 -12.37 24.96 -23.60
#